data_1fee0b0d8f37831fc6830cc6089d8319
#
_entry.id   1fee0b0d8f37831fc6830cc6089d8319
#
_cell.length_a   1.000
_cell.length_b   1.000
_cell.length_c   1.000
_cell.angle_alpha   90.00
_cell.angle_beta   90.00
_cell.angle_gamma   90.00
#
_symmetry.space_group_name_H-M   'P 1'
#
loop_
_entity.id
_entity.type
_entity.pdbx_description
1 polymer ?
#
loop_
_entity_poly.entity_id
_entity_poly.type
_entity_poly.pdbx_seq_one_letter_code
_entity_poly.pdbx_strand_id
1 'polypeptide(L)'
;MGASLGQRGKRLNIQTFFISIGARYKRIRKRPRGVPSPQLYEYKVEKLQELESKASEGRIRLYYADEIHTCTEEYVPYGWQLQGEDVYVPSQRVARLNIFGMIDRDNRYNGFTTFEKMPADKVLSFLDEFSFNLEMDTFVLLDNASVHRNKKIKELRPLWEQRGLFLFFLPPYSPQLNIAETLWRILKGKWIRPQDYITSDILFYTTNRALADIGKGLRINFSKHVA
;
A
#
# COMPACT_ATOMS: atom_id res chain seq x y z
N MET A 1 -32.18 -11.90 66.11
CA MET A 1 -30.90 -12.49 65.73
C MET A 1 -31.05 -13.09 64.34
N GLY A 2 -30.39 -12.57 63.32
CA GLY A 2 -30.44 -13.05 61.96
C GLY A 2 -29.42 -12.26 61.16
N ALA A 3 -28.17 -12.72 61.14
CA ALA A 3 -27.09 -12.11 60.37
C ALA A 3 -27.19 -12.49 58.91
N SER A 4 -27.47 -11.53 58.04
CA SER A 4 -27.42 -11.68 56.60
C SER A 4 -25.98 -11.44 56.14
N LEU A 5 -25.26 -12.49 55.84
CA LEU A 5 -23.96 -12.47 55.14
C LEU A 5 -24.18 -12.28 53.63
N GLY A 6 -24.18 -10.99 53.23
CA GLY A 6 -24.15 -10.62 51.82
C GLY A 6 -22.72 -10.65 51.25
N GLN A 7 -22.21 -11.80 50.84
CA GLN A 7 -20.99 -11.83 50.04
C GLN A 7 -21.27 -11.30 48.63
N ARG A 8 -20.94 -10.03 48.39
CA ARG A 8 -20.83 -9.49 47.05
C ARG A 8 -19.60 -10.12 46.38
N GLY A 9 -19.83 -11.16 45.58
CA GLY A 9 -18.81 -11.71 44.71
C GLY A 9 -18.24 -10.61 43.82
N LYS A 10 -16.93 -10.38 43.85
CA LYS A 10 -16.24 -9.48 42.94
C LYS A 10 -16.50 -9.99 41.53
N ARG A 11 -17.27 -9.24 40.73
CA ARG A 11 -17.38 -9.51 39.29
C ARG A 11 -15.97 -9.44 38.70
N LEU A 12 -15.39 -10.58 38.36
CA LEU A 12 -14.14 -10.65 37.64
C LEU A 12 -14.34 -9.91 36.29
N ASN A 13 -13.63 -8.82 36.11
CA ASN A 13 -13.64 -8.11 34.87
C ASN A 13 -12.91 -9.01 33.83
N ILE A 14 -13.64 -9.49 32.84
CA ILE A 14 -13.13 -10.38 31.78
C ILE A 14 -11.85 -9.82 31.15
N GLN A 15 -11.75 -8.52 31.01
CA GLN A 15 -10.56 -7.86 30.48
C GLN A 15 -9.33 -8.07 31.41
N THR A 16 -9.51 -7.94 32.73
CA THR A 16 -8.45 -8.18 33.72
C THR A 16 -7.99 -9.62 33.69
N PHE A 17 -8.92 -10.57 33.52
CA PHE A 17 -8.59 -11.97 33.37
C PHE A 17 -7.71 -12.21 32.13
N PHE A 18 -8.11 -11.69 30.97
CA PHE A 18 -7.31 -11.86 29.74
C PHE A 18 -5.91 -11.22 29.88
N ILE A 19 -5.79 -10.05 30.50
CA ILE A 19 -4.50 -9.41 30.75
C ILE A 19 -3.64 -10.28 31.67
N SER A 20 -4.19 -10.89 32.72
CA SER A 20 -3.45 -11.70 33.70
C SER A 20 -2.84 -12.97 33.07
N ILE A 21 -3.45 -13.51 32.01
CA ILE A 21 -2.91 -14.66 31.25
C ILE A 21 -2.06 -14.23 30.05
N GLY A 22 -1.63 -12.95 29.98
CA GLY A 22 -0.75 -12.44 28.92
C GLY A 22 -1.44 -12.12 27.59
N ALA A 23 -2.77 -12.24 27.52
CA ALA A 23 -3.53 -11.88 26.33
C ALA A 23 -3.57 -10.35 26.17
N ARG A 24 -3.56 -9.89 24.91
CA ARG A 24 -3.69 -8.47 24.56
C ARG A 24 -4.81 -8.28 23.57
N TYR A 25 -5.63 -7.27 23.78
CA TYR A 25 -6.66 -6.88 22.81
C TYR A 25 -5.97 -6.26 21.60
N LYS A 26 -5.97 -6.98 20.47
CA LYS A 26 -5.36 -6.55 19.22
C LYS A 26 -6.36 -6.70 18.08
N ARG A 27 -6.23 -5.86 17.04
CA ARG A 27 -7.01 -6.00 15.83
C ARG A 27 -6.74 -7.38 15.20
N ILE A 28 -7.80 -8.15 14.97
CA ILE A 28 -7.73 -9.42 14.25
C ILE A 28 -7.35 -9.11 12.80
N ARG A 29 -6.24 -9.67 12.35
CA ARG A 29 -5.78 -9.51 10.97
C ARG A 29 -6.34 -10.65 10.11
N LYS A 30 -6.91 -10.32 8.96
CA LYS A 30 -7.22 -11.32 7.95
C LYS A 30 -5.89 -11.87 7.41
N ARG A 31 -5.67 -13.17 7.58
CA ARG A 31 -4.52 -13.85 6.99
C ARG A 31 -4.99 -14.55 5.72
N PRO A 32 -4.39 -14.27 4.55
CA PRO A 32 -4.72 -15.02 3.33
C PRO A 32 -4.47 -16.52 3.52
N ARG A 33 -5.31 -17.34 2.91
CA ARG A 33 -5.07 -18.79 2.86
C ARG A 33 -3.96 -19.06 1.84
N GLY A 34 -2.80 -19.45 2.30
CA GLY A 34 -1.66 -19.81 1.47
C GLY A 34 -0.38 -19.22 2.08
N VAL A 35 0.56 -20.09 2.38
CA VAL A 35 1.93 -19.70 2.75
C VAL A 35 2.77 -20.01 1.53
N PRO A 36 3.58 -19.06 1.02
CA PRO A 36 4.53 -19.38 -0.02
C PRO A 36 5.44 -20.50 0.46
N SER A 37 5.91 -21.37 -0.44
CA SER A 37 6.96 -22.33 -0.09
C SER A 37 8.13 -21.56 0.56
N PRO A 38 8.62 -21.96 1.73
CA PRO A 38 9.74 -21.28 2.40
C PRO A 38 10.92 -21.09 1.46
N GLN A 39 11.27 -22.11 0.68
CA GLN A 39 12.37 -22.08 -0.28
C GLN A 39 12.16 -21.03 -1.37
N LEU A 40 10.91 -20.92 -1.92
CA LEU A 40 10.60 -19.90 -2.91
C LEU A 40 10.64 -18.50 -2.29
N TYR A 41 10.20 -18.36 -1.05
CA TYR A 41 10.24 -17.09 -0.34
C TYR A 41 11.70 -16.64 -0.14
N GLU A 42 12.55 -17.49 0.41
CA GLU A 42 13.97 -17.22 0.66
C GLU A 42 14.69 -16.85 -0.65
N TYR A 43 14.53 -17.64 -1.69
CA TYR A 43 15.09 -17.35 -3.02
C TYR A 43 14.66 -15.97 -3.54
N LYS A 44 13.38 -15.63 -3.41
CA LYS A 44 12.86 -14.34 -3.87
C LYS A 44 13.39 -13.17 -3.04
N VAL A 45 13.54 -13.35 -1.73
CA VAL A 45 14.11 -12.33 -0.85
C VAL A 45 15.59 -12.11 -1.18
N GLU A 46 16.37 -13.17 -1.38
CA GLU A 46 17.77 -13.08 -1.80
C GLU A 46 17.91 -12.31 -3.12
N LYS A 47 17.11 -12.66 -4.12
CA LYS A 47 17.11 -11.95 -5.42
C LYS A 47 16.70 -10.48 -5.29
N LEU A 48 15.75 -10.15 -4.42
CA LEU A 48 15.38 -8.78 -4.13
C LEU A 48 16.55 -8.01 -3.49
N GLN A 49 17.26 -8.61 -2.56
CA GLN A 49 18.44 -7.99 -1.93
C GLN A 49 19.56 -7.74 -2.96
N GLU A 50 19.80 -8.67 -3.89
CA GLU A 50 20.73 -8.45 -5.00
C GLU A 50 20.33 -7.25 -5.88
N LEU A 51 19.02 -7.13 -6.21
CA LEU A 51 18.50 -6.00 -6.99
C LEU A 51 18.63 -4.69 -6.21
N GLU A 52 18.34 -4.68 -4.93
CA GLU A 52 18.50 -3.50 -4.08
C GLU A 52 19.98 -3.06 -3.98
N SER A 53 20.91 -4.00 -3.88
CA SER A 53 22.35 -3.68 -3.91
C SER A 53 22.74 -3.01 -5.24
N LYS A 54 22.38 -3.62 -6.36
CA LYS A 54 22.65 -3.05 -7.69
C LYS A 54 22.03 -1.66 -7.88
N ALA A 55 20.82 -1.47 -7.35
CA ALA A 55 20.15 -0.17 -7.42
C ALA A 55 20.84 0.87 -6.55
N SER A 56 21.28 0.52 -5.35
CA SER A 56 22.04 1.42 -4.45
C SER A 56 23.39 1.83 -5.01
N GLU A 57 24.00 0.98 -5.87
CA GLU A 57 25.24 1.26 -6.60
C GLU A 57 24.99 2.04 -7.90
N GLY A 58 23.73 2.37 -8.21
CA GLY A 58 23.37 3.10 -9.42
C GLY A 58 23.48 2.30 -10.73
N ARG A 59 23.63 0.98 -10.65
CA ARG A 59 23.78 0.10 -11.83
C ARG A 59 22.46 -0.21 -12.52
N ILE A 60 21.37 -0.15 -11.78
CA ILE A 60 20.00 -0.37 -12.28
C ILE A 60 19.04 0.59 -11.59
N ARG A 61 17.84 0.74 -12.12
CA ARG A 61 16.73 1.38 -11.44
C ARG A 61 15.76 0.34 -10.91
N LEU A 62 15.26 0.52 -9.70
CA LEU A 62 14.38 -0.43 -9.02
C LEU A 62 13.13 0.27 -8.52
N TYR A 63 12.01 0.04 -9.21
CA TYR A 63 10.70 0.55 -8.81
C TYR A 63 9.87 -0.53 -8.11
N TYR A 64 9.12 -0.12 -7.12
CA TYR A 64 8.12 -0.92 -6.43
C TYR A 64 6.75 -0.43 -6.86
N ALA A 65 5.99 -1.30 -7.49
CA ALA A 65 4.69 -0.98 -8.05
C ALA A 65 3.57 -1.61 -7.22
N ASP A 66 2.44 -0.90 -7.14
CA ASP A 66 1.25 -1.39 -6.47
C ASP A 66 0.00 -0.64 -6.96
N GLU A 67 -1.15 -1.28 -6.77
CA GLU A 67 -2.46 -0.71 -7.06
C GLU A 67 -3.21 -0.42 -5.76
N ILE A 68 -3.72 0.79 -5.64
CA ILE A 68 -4.54 1.20 -4.50
C ILE A 68 -5.81 1.89 -4.99
N HIS A 69 -6.80 1.91 -4.14
CA HIS A 69 -7.93 2.81 -4.29
C HIS A 69 -8.14 3.66 -3.04
N THR A 70 -8.74 4.82 -3.23
CA THR A 70 -9.28 5.67 -2.18
C THR A 70 -10.68 6.11 -2.57
N CYS A 71 -11.55 6.35 -1.62
CA CYS A 71 -12.91 6.80 -1.87
C CYS A 71 -13.34 7.85 -0.84
N THR A 72 -14.36 8.59 -1.18
CA THR A 72 -14.90 9.68 -0.33
C THR A 72 -15.50 9.17 0.99
N GLU A 73 -15.79 7.87 1.12
CA GLU A 73 -16.36 7.27 2.34
C GLU A 73 -15.35 6.53 3.26
N GLU A 74 -14.15 6.20 2.78
CA GLU A 74 -13.24 5.31 3.52
C GLU A 74 -12.59 5.95 4.74
N TYR A 75 -12.61 7.27 4.84
CA TYR A 75 -11.88 7.97 5.88
C TYR A 75 -12.80 8.77 6.79
N VAL A 76 -13.19 8.17 7.90
CA VAL A 76 -13.74 8.92 9.04
C VAL A 76 -12.56 9.27 9.95
N PRO A 77 -12.08 10.52 9.94
CA PRO A 77 -10.93 10.90 10.75
C PRO A 77 -11.31 10.93 12.24
N TYR A 78 -10.33 10.58 13.07
CA TYR A 78 -10.40 10.94 14.48
C TYR A 78 -10.05 12.43 14.60
N GLY A 79 -10.92 13.21 15.24
CA GLY A 79 -10.72 14.63 15.49
C GLY A 79 -11.03 14.99 16.94
N TRP A 80 -10.43 16.07 17.42
CA TRP A 80 -10.81 16.66 18.70
C TRP A 80 -12.18 17.31 18.55
N GLN A 81 -13.12 16.96 19.42
CA GLN A 81 -14.46 17.52 19.48
C GLN A 81 -14.69 18.02 20.90
N LEU A 82 -15.33 19.17 21.02
CA LEU A 82 -15.75 19.66 22.33
C LEU A 82 -16.94 18.84 22.84
N GLN A 83 -17.11 18.80 24.15
CA GLN A 83 -18.23 18.08 24.74
C GLN A 83 -19.56 18.69 24.26
N GLY A 84 -20.38 17.88 23.59
CA GLY A 84 -21.66 18.31 23.02
C GLY A 84 -21.58 18.80 21.56
N GLU A 85 -20.42 18.79 20.94
CA GLU A 85 -20.24 19.00 19.49
C GLU A 85 -20.15 17.67 18.76
N ASP A 86 -21.01 17.50 17.74
CA ASP A 86 -20.92 16.40 16.80
C ASP A 86 -20.42 16.94 15.46
N VAL A 87 -19.24 16.53 15.05
CA VAL A 87 -18.69 16.86 13.72
C VAL A 87 -19.09 15.77 12.74
N TYR A 88 -19.86 16.13 11.74
CA TYR A 88 -20.33 15.22 10.69
C TYR A 88 -19.50 15.39 9.41
N VAL A 89 -19.12 14.29 8.81
CA VAL A 89 -18.66 14.25 7.41
C VAL A 89 -19.88 13.93 6.55
N PRO A 90 -20.25 14.78 5.58
CA PRO A 90 -21.41 14.51 4.72
C PRO A 90 -21.21 13.19 3.97
N SER A 91 -22.16 12.27 4.12
CA SER A 91 -22.22 11.06 3.27
C SER A 91 -22.68 11.46 1.87
N GLN A 92 -21.82 11.30 0.88
CA GLN A 92 -22.10 11.54 -0.52
C GLN A 92 -21.96 10.26 -1.33
N ARG A 93 -22.40 10.31 -2.59
CA ARG A 93 -22.22 9.17 -3.51
C ARG A 93 -20.75 8.80 -3.61
N VAL A 94 -20.42 7.55 -3.29
CA VAL A 94 -19.04 7.05 -3.22
C VAL A 94 -18.38 7.14 -4.59
N ALA A 95 -17.43 8.06 -4.72
CA ALA A 95 -16.52 8.06 -5.86
C ALA A 95 -15.25 7.30 -5.46
N ARG A 96 -14.89 6.30 -6.26
CA ARG A 96 -13.69 5.49 -6.05
C ARG A 96 -12.60 5.93 -7.02
N LEU A 97 -11.53 6.50 -6.49
CA LEU A 97 -10.33 6.85 -7.25
C LEU A 97 -9.34 5.69 -7.16
N ASN A 98 -9.03 5.09 -8.30
CA ASN A 98 -8.03 4.03 -8.41
C ASN A 98 -6.70 4.66 -8.83
N ILE A 99 -5.62 4.18 -8.25
CA ILE A 99 -4.26 4.67 -8.44
C ILE A 99 -3.38 3.47 -8.74
N PHE A 100 -2.64 3.50 -9.84
CA PHE A 100 -1.48 2.67 -10.05
C PHE A 100 -0.24 3.53 -9.89
N GLY A 101 0.74 3.08 -9.13
CA GLY A 101 1.97 3.84 -8.92
C GLY A 101 3.18 2.97 -8.71
N MET A 102 4.32 3.50 -9.15
CA MET A 102 5.64 2.93 -8.97
C MET A 102 6.53 3.96 -8.29
N ILE A 103 7.26 3.55 -7.27
CA ILE A 103 8.18 4.41 -6.54
C ILE A 103 9.51 3.70 -6.30
N ASP A 104 10.61 4.43 -6.41
CA ASP A 104 11.92 3.96 -5.98
C ASP A 104 12.33 4.55 -4.62
N ARG A 105 13.46 4.11 -4.07
CA ARG A 105 13.96 4.60 -2.78
C ARG A 105 14.46 6.04 -2.82
N ASP A 106 14.75 6.58 -4.01
CA ASP A 106 15.14 7.98 -4.22
C ASP A 106 13.91 8.90 -4.35
N ASN A 107 12.70 8.38 -4.20
CA ASN A 107 11.43 9.08 -4.38
C ASN A 107 11.15 9.48 -5.83
N ARG A 108 11.65 8.75 -6.83
CA ARG A 108 11.14 8.91 -8.18
C ARG A 108 9.81 8.18 -8.27
N TYR A 109 8.79 8.88 -8.66
CA TYR A 109 7.43 8.35 -8.78
C TYR A 109 6.94 8.39 -10.22
N ASN A 110 6.33 7.31 -10.66
CA ASN A 110 5.60 7.22 -11.92
C ASN A 110 4.25 6.52 -11.65
N GLY A 111 3.19 7.02 -12.22
CA GLY A 111 1.87 6.43 -11.99
C GLY A 111 0.75 7.22 -12.64
N PHE A 112 -0.46 6.69 -12.52
CA PHE A 112 -1.67 7.34 -13.01
C PHE A 112 -2.85 7.07 -12.08
N THR A 113 -3.86 7.92 -12.21
CA THR A 113 -5.11 7.83 -11.44
C THR A 113 -6.30 7.73 -12.39
N THR A 114 -7.35 7.03 -11.97
CA THR A 114 -8.58 6.90 -12.75
C THR A 114 -9.79 6.63 -11.87
N PHE A 115 -10.94 7.18 -12.23
CA PHE A 115 -12.22 6.80 -11.63
C PHE A 115 -12.82 5.51 -12.20
N GLU A 116 -12.31 5.06 -13.34
CA GLU A 116 -12.71 3.79 -13.92
C GLU A 116 -12.08 2.62 -13.15
N LYS A 117 -12.64 1.41 -13.36
CA LYS A 117 -11.98 0.20 -12.88
C LYS A 117 -10.55 0.15 -13.42
N MET A 118 -9.64 -0.40 -12.63
CA MET A 118 -8.25 -0.61 -13.03
C MET A 118 -8.11 -1.98 -13.73
N PRO A 119 -8.31 -2.07 -15.05
CA PRO A 119 -8.08 -3.32 -15.76
C PRO A 119 -6.58 -3.53 -15.95
N ALA A 120 -6.16 -4.78 -15.95
CA ALA A 120 -4.75 -5.13 -16.19
C ALA A 120 -4.19 -4.51 -17.50
N ASP A 121 -5.02 -4.35 -18.51
CA ASP A 121 -4.62 -3.74 -19.79
C ASP A 121 -4.17 -2.28 -19.65
N LYS A 122 -4.77 -1.48 -18.75
CA LYS A 122 -4.31 -0.11 -18.49
C LYS A 122 -2.91 -0.09 -17.85
N VAL A 123 -2.66 -1.00 -16.92
CA VAL A 123 -1.34 -1.16 -16.30
C VAL A 123 -0.31 -1.60 -17.34
N LEU A 124 -0.67 -2.54 -18.22
CA LEU A 124 0.22 -3.00 -19.29
C LEU A 124 0.55 -1.89 -20.28
N SER A 125 -0.45 -1.10 -20.70
CA SER A 125 -0.23 0.04 -21.59
C SER A 125 0.66 1.10 -20.94
N PHE A 126 0.49 1.37 -19.66
CA PHE A 126 1.34 2.28 -18.91
C PHE A 126 2.80 1.77 -18.83
N LEU A 127 3.00 0.48 -18.54
CA LEU A 127 4.34 -0.12 -18.50
C LEU A 127 5.00 -0.15 -19.87
N ASP A 128 4.22 -0.36 -20.92
CA ASP A 128 4.72 -0.34 -22.29
C ASP A 128 5.20 1.07 -22.67
N GLU A 129 4.38 2.11 -22.42
CA GLU A 129 4.76 3.50 -22.64
C GLU A 129 6.00 3.89 -21.79
N PHE A 130 6.01 3.51 -20.52
CA PHE A 130 7.15 3.74 -19.62
C PHE A 130 8.44 3.12 -20.15
N SER A 131 8.36 1.94 -20.81
CA SER A 131 9.53 1.22 -21.32
C SER A 131 10.26 1.94 -22.46
N PHE A 132 9.63 2.89 -23.14
CA PHE A 132 10.28 3.66 -24.23
C PHE A 132 11.19 4.79 -23.71
N ASN A 133 11.04 5.18 -22.44
CA ASN A 133 11.74 6.33 -21.86
C ASN A 133 12.79 5.91 -20.81
N LEU A 134 13.29 4.69 -20.89
CA LEU A 134 14.27 4.17 -19.94
C LEU A 134 15.69 4.63 -20.32
N GLU A 135 16.43 5.12 -19.33
CA GLU A 135 17.83 5.54 -19.48
C GLU A 135 18.82 4.43 -19.09
N MET A 136 18.33 3.41 -18.38
CA MET A 136 19.13 2.27 -17.89
C MET A 136 18.21 1.08 -17.62
N ASP A 137 18.81 -0.08 -17.40
CA ASP A 137 18.08 -1.27 -16.99
C ASP A 137 17.24 -0.98 -15.75
N THR A 138 15.95 -1.21 -15.89
CA THR A 138 14.95 -0.87 -14.90
C THR A 138 14.13 -2.09 -14.51
N PHE A 139 14.12 -2.39 -13.23
CA PHE A 139 13.31 -3.46 -12.65
C PHE A 139 12.06 -2.88 -12.01
N VAL A 140 10.90 -3.46 -12.32
CA VAL A 140 9.62 -3.15 -11.68
C VAL A 140 9.18 -4.34 -10.85
N LEU A 141 9.09 -4.14 -9.55
CA LEU A 141 8.59 -5.13 -8.60
C LEU A 141 7.08 -5.02 -8.53
N LEU A 142 6.40 -6.12 -8.76
CA LEU A 142 4.96 -6.22 -8.70
C LEU A 142 4.56 -7.24 -7.63
N ASP A 143 3.46 -6.99 -6.94
CA ASP A 143 2.83 -8.04 -6.19
C ASP A 143 2.20 -9.07 -7.15
N ASN A 144 1.89 -10.25 -6.63
CA ASN A 144 1.54 -11.42 -7.44
C ASN A 144 0.06 -11.43 -7.91
N ALA A 145 -0.67 -10.29 -7.91
CA ALA A 145 -2.12 -10.37 -7.95
C ALA A 145 -2.75 -10.55 -9.35
N SER A 146 -2.80 -9.53 -10.18
CA SER A 146 -3.65 -9.58 -11.38
C SER A 146 -2.87 -9.61 -12.69
N VAL A 147 -1.78 -8.89 -12.72
CA VAL A 147 -0.94 -8.67 -13.90
C VAL A 147 -0.31 -9.99 -14.38
N HIS A 148 0.07 -10.88 -13.47
CA HIS A 148 0.67 -12.19 -13.77
C HIS A 148 -0.15 -13.12 -14.67
N ARG A 149 -1.47 -13.01 -14.60
CA ARG A 149 -2.37 -13.95 -15.31
C ARG A 149 -2.74 -13.45 -16.70
N ASN A 150 -2.34 -12.26 -17.07
CA ASN A 150 -2.65 -11.70 -18.37
C ASN A 150 -1.75 -12.30 -19.46
N LYS A 151 -2.36 -12.91 -20.47
CA LYS A 151 -1.62 -13.51 -21.60
C LYS A 151 -0.75 -12.48 -22.34
N LYS A 152 -1.18 -11.24 -22.42
CA LYS A 152 -0.44 -10.14 -23.08
C LYS A 152 0.93 -9.87 -22.44
N ILE A 153 1.13 -10.16 -21.15
CA ILE A 153 2.45 -10.03 -20.54
C ILE A 153 3.48 -10.94 -21.22
N LYS A 154 3.08 -12.16 -21.57
CA LYS A 154 3.99 -13.09 -22.23
C LYS A 154 4.43 -12.60 -23.61
N GLU A 155 3.57 -11.83 -24.27
CA GLU A 155 3.84 -11.24 -25.58
C GLU A 155 4.68 -9.96 -25.46
N LEU A 156 4.40 -9.12 -24.47
CA LEU A 156 5.07 -7.83 -24.28
C LEU A 156 6.43 -7.97 -23.58
N ARG A 157 6.59 -8.95 -22.72
CA ARG A 157 7.80 -9.13 -21.92
C ARG A 157 9.10 -9.16 -22.72
N PRO A 158 9.23 -9.91 -23.84
CA PRO A 158 10.44 -9.90 -24.63
C PRO A 158 10.77 -8.53 -25.23
N LEU A 159 9.75 -7.75 -25.61
CA LEU A 159 9.91 -6.39 -26.12
C LEU A 159 10.37 -5.43 -25.00
N TRP A 160 9.82 -5.58 -23.80
CA TRP A 160 10.22 -4.77 -22.64
C TRP A 160 11.66 -5.08 -22.23
N GLU A 161 12.05 -6.35 -22.17
CA GLU A 161 13.41 -6.77 -21.84
C GLU A 161 14.43 -6.22 -22.86
N GLN A 162 14.08 -6.16 -24.15
CA GLN A 162 14.92 -5.51 -25.17
C GLN A 162 15.08 -4.00 -24.96
N ARG A 163 14.09 -3.35 -24.33
CA ARG A 163 14.13 -1.92 -23.97
C ARG A 163 14.74 -1.67 -22.59
N GLY A 164 15.17 -2.71 -21.88
CA GLY A 164 15.73 -2.61 -20.52
C GLY A 164 14.69 -2.58 -19.40
N LEU A 165 13.43 -2.99 -19.67
CA LEU A 165 12.39 -3.12 -18.62
C LEU A 165 12.24 -4.59 -18.22
N PHE A 166 12.46 -4.86 -16.95
CA PHE A 166 12.37 -6.19 -16.35
C PHE A 166 11.31 -6.24 -15.27
N LEU A 167 10.46 -7.26 -15.28
CA LEU A 167 9.47 -7.47 -14.23
C LEU A 167 9.99 -8.49 -13.21
N PHE A 168 9.92 -8.12 -11.94
CA PHE A 168 10.18 -9.02 -10.83
C PHE A 168 8.94 -9.14 -9.96
N PHE A 169 8.50 -10.37 -9.70
CA PHE A 169 7.31 -10.62 -8.92
C PHE A 169 7.66 -11.04 -7.50
N LEU A 170 7.14 -10.29 -6.54
CA LEU A 170 7.32 -10.55 -5.12
C LEU A 170 6.73 -11.92 -4.72
N PRO A 171 7.18 -12.52 -3.62
CA PRO A 171 6.51 -13.70 -3.06
C PRO A 171 5.04 -13.36 -2.75
N PRO A 172 4.11 -14.31 -2.94
CA PRO A 172 2.72 -14.10 -2.55
C PRO A 172 2.60 -13.70 -1.08
N TYR A 173 1.66 -12.81 -0.79
CA TYR A 173 1.35 -12.38 0.58
C TYR A 173 2.52 -11.75 1.37
N SER A 174 3.38 -11.03 0.68
CA SER A 174 4.56 -10.39 1.28
C SER A 174 4.55 -8.86 1.11
N PRO A 175 3.51 -8.14 1.57
CA PRO A 175 3.42 -6.68 1.41
C PRO A 175 4.55 -5.95 2.15
N GLN A 176 5.14 -6.56 3.18
CA GLN A 176 6.29 -6.01 3.89
C GLN A 176 7.53 -5.83 3.00
N LEU A 177 7.61 -6.53 1.87
CA LEU A 177 8.68 -6.41 0.89
C LEU A 177 8.41 -5.30 -0.14
N ASN A 178 7.21 -4.71 -0.16
CA ASN A 178 6.84 -3.67 -1.11
C ASN A 178 6.82 -2.30 -0.46
N ILE A 179 7.79 -1.44 -0.77
CA ILE A 179 7.84 -0.08 -0.22
C ILE A 179 6.71 0.83 -0.71
N ALA A 180 6.02 0.48 -1.80
CA ALA A 180 4.83 1.20 -2.26
C ALA A 180 3.72 1.20 -1.21
N GLU A 181 3.61 0.17 -0.38
CA GLU A 181 2.69 0.14 0.77
C GLU A 181 2.94 1.30 1.76
N THR A 182 4.22 1.68 1.93
CA THR A 182 4.58 2.85 2.74
C THR A 182 4.13 4.15 2.10
N LEU A 183 4.29 4.28 0.77
CA LEU A 183 3.76 5.41 0.02
C LEU A 183 2.26 5.57 0.26
N TRP A 184 1.49 4.50 0.08
CA TRP A 184 0.04 4.55 0.23
C TRP A 184 -0.41 4.89 1.65
N ARG A 185 0.26 4.35 2.63
CA ARG A 185 0.01 4.67 4.05
C ARG A 185 0.27 6.15 4.35
N ILE A 186 1.32 6.73 3.78
CA ILE A 186 1.67 8.14 3.95
C ILE A 186 0.72 9.03 3.14
N LEU A 187 0.42 8.69 1.90
CA LEU A 187 -0.54 9.41 1.06
C LEU A 187 -1.89 9.54 1.77
N LYS A 188 -2.48 8.41 2.19
CA LYS A 188 -3.79 8.40 2.86
C LYS A 188 -3.77 9.00 4.27
N GLY A 189 -2.71 8.80 5.03
CA GLY A 189 -2.67 9.18 6.43
C GLY A 189 -2.07 10.55 6.73
N LYS A 190 -1.36 11.17 5.76
CA LYS A 190 -0.66 12.44 6.01
C LYS A 190 -0.85 13.47 4.91
N TRP A 191 -0.85 13.07 3.63
CA TRP A 191 -0.86 14.02 2.53
C TRP A 191 -2.25 14.37 2.05
N ILE A 192 -3.20 13.43 2.11
CA ILE A 192 -4.62 13.71 1.89
C ILE A 192 -5.25 13.99 3.25
N ARG A 193 -5.84 15.16 3.42
CA ARG A 193 -6.46 15.61 4.66
C ARG A 193 -7.94 15.26 4.68
N PRO A 194 -8.59 15.22 5.86
CA PRO A 194 -10.02 14.92 5.96
C PRO A 194 -10.93 15.74 5.03
N GLN A 195 -10.65 17.05 4.92
CA GLN A 195 -11.41 17.94 4.04
C GLN A 195 -11.23 17.64 2.55
N ASP A 196 -10.18 16.95 2.15
CA ASP A 196 -9.92 16.60 0.76
C ASP A 196 -10.80 15.41 0.28
N TYR A 197 -11.50 14.75 1.20
CA TYR A 197 -12.45 13.66 0.92
C TYR A 197 -13.89 14.13 0.69
N ILE A 198 -14.18 15.44 0.81
CA ILE A 198 -15.54 15.99 0.74
C ILE A 198 -16.19 15.75 -0.63
N THR A 199 -15.43 15.92 -1.72
CA THR A 199 -15.92 15.67 -3.08
C THR A 199 -14.92 14.85 -3.88
N SER A 200 -15.40 14.17 -4.94
CA SER A 200 -14.56 13.44 -5.87
C SER A 200 -13.50 14.31 -6.54
N ASP A 201 -13.87 15.54 -6.91
CA ASP A 201 -12.99 16.45 -7.62
C ASP A 201 -11.86 16.97 -6.73
N ILE A 202 -12.18 17.32 -5.48
CA ILE A 202 -11.17 17.72 -4.49
C ILE A 202 -10.23 16.55 -4.22
N LEU A 203 -10.77 15.34 -4.00
CA LEU A 203 -9.97 14.14 -3.77
C LEU A 203 -9.05 13.85 -4.96
N PHE A 204 -9.56 13.92 -6.19
CA PHE A 204 -8.79 13.72 -7.40
C PHE A 204 -7.66 14.76 -7.52
N TYR A 205 -7.99 16.04 -7.40
CA TYR A 205 -7.02 17.13 -7.51
C TYR A 205 -5.92 17.03 -6.45
N THR A 206 -6.31 16.85 -5.17
CA THR A 206 -5.36 16.79 -4.06
C THR A 206 -4.47 15.56 -4.15
N THR A 207 -5.04 14.42 -4.54
CA THR A 207 -4.27 13.17 -4.74
C THR A 207 -3.23 13.37 -5.84
N ASN A 208 -3.64 13.85 -7.02
CA ASN A 208 -2.71 14.04 -8.14
C ASN A 208 -1.63 15.09 -7.82
N ARG A 209 -1.99 16.18 -7.13
CA ARG A 209 -1.03 17.17 -6.67
C ARG A 209 0.01 16.57 -5.72
N ALA A 210 -0.42 15.76 -4.75
CA ALA A 210 0.49 15.09 -3.83
C ALA A 210 1.41 14.12 -4.58
N LEU A 211 0.87 13.32 -5.51
CA LEU A 211 1.67 12.37 -6.31
C LEU A 211 2.69 13.10 -7.20
N ALA A 212 2.32 14.22 -7.81
CA ALA A 212 3.22 15.02 -8.65
C ALA A 212 4.33 15.75 -7.86
N ASP A 213 4.15 15.93 -6.57
CA ASP A 213 5.13 16.59 -5.68
C ASP A 213 6.11 15.59 -5.02
N ILE A 214 5.91 14.28 -5.22
CA ILE A 214 6.84 13.25 -4.72
C ILE A 214 8.22 13.46 -5.34
N GLY A 215 9.25 13.41 -4.50
CA GLY A 215 10.63 13.64 -4.88
C GLY A 215 11.05 15.12 -4.96
N LYS A 216 10.07 16.04 -4.85
CA LYS A 216 10.26 17.50 -4.81
C LYS A 216 10.01 18.01 -3.40
N GLY A 217 8.80 18.51 -3.14
CA GLY A 217 8.36 18.98 -1.82
C GLY A 217 7.97 17.85 -0.87
N LEU A 218 7.51 16.72 -1.38
CA LEU A 218 7.13 15.56 -0.60
C LEU A 218 8.16 14.43 -0.76
N ARG A 219 8.73 13.98 0.36
CA ARG A 219 9.69 12.89 0.40
C ARG A 219 9.36 11.87 1.46
N ILE A 220 9.69 10.61 1.17
CA ILE A 220 9.54 9.48 2.07
C ILE A 220 10.93 8.97 2.42
N ASN A 221 11.22 8.88 3.72
CA ASN A 221 12.42 8.22 4.20
C ASN A 221 12.14 6.73 4.33
N PHE A 222 12.54 5.96 3.35
CA PHE A 222 12.47 4.51 3.41
C PHE A 222 13.57 3.95 4.30
N SER A 223 13.25 2.93 5.12
CA SER A 223 14.28 2.18 5.85
C SER A 223 15.27 1.54 4.87
N LYS A 224 16.55 1.55 5.22
CA LYS A 224 17.62 1.06 4.32
C LYS A 224 17.59 -0.46 4.07
N HIS A 225 16.79 -1.22 4.81
CA HIS A 225 16.74 -2.68 4.69
C HIS A 225 15.32 -3.17 4.53
N VAL A 226 15.14 -4.11 3.61
CA VAL A 226 14.02 -5.05 3.63
C VAL A 226 14.30 -5.99 4.80
N ALA A 227 13.43 -5.98 5.82
CA ALA A 227 13.57 -6.79 7.02
C ALA A 227 13.39 -8.29 6.70
#